data_d768a452d145cd94140ee6b9cd69e434
#
_entry.id   d768a452d145cd94140ee6b9cd69e434
#
_cell.length_a   1.000
_cell.length_b   1.000
_cell.length_c   1.000
_cell.angle_alpha   90.00
_cell.angle_beta   90.00
_cell.angle_gamma   90.00
#
_symmetry.space_group_name_H-M   'P 1'
#
loop_
_entity.id
_entity.type
_entity.pdbx_description
1 polymer ?
#
loop_
_entity_poly.entity_id
_entity_poly.type
_entity_poly.pdbx_seq_one_letter_code
_entity_poly.pdbx_strand_id
1 'polypeptide(L)'
;MKRLDPFSDRMSRDIRNALSSALVTELCGEQDRYVDTVAGRWLDDVGEEPYRSYIEQSRVRYGRVLDHIRKRQIRGTRNHAVVLWNFGLFFEMHELLETIWLGSSGKERDALKGLIQAAGAYVHLLRGKPVPARKLAHRARKNIRKAKEYLSFIGNLDQLLHCLEQLADPPPKLLHG
;
A
#
# COMPACT_ATOMS: atom_id res chain seq x y z
N MET A 1 -25.09 10.25 -5.01
CA MET A 1 -24.28 9.21 -5.69
C MET A 1 -23.61 8.35 -4.60
N LYS A 2 -23.87 7.04 -4.60
CA LYS A 2 -23.26 6.10 -3.61
C LYS A 2 -21.75 6.10 -3.83
N ARG A 3 -20.97 6.38 -2.81
CA ARG A 3 -19.51 6.40 -2.89
C ARG A 3 -18.98 5.04 -2.49
N LEU A 4 -17.97 4.52 -3.19
CA LEU A 4 -17.29 3.30 -2.77
C LEU A 4 -16.64 3.48 -1.39
N ASP A 5 -17.02 2.65 -0.43
CA ASP A 5 -16.48 2.68 0.94
C ASP A 5 -16.18 1.28 1.46
N PRO A 6 -14.94 0.78 1.28
CA PRO A 6 -14.53 -0.55 1.71
C PRO A 6 -14.61 -0.81 3.23
N PHE A 7 -14.91 0.20 4.03
CA PHE A 7 -14.99 0.05 5.50
C PHE A 7 -16.43 -0.09 6.01
N SER A 8 -17.40 0.35 5.21
CA SER A 8 -18.83 0.27 5.55
C SER A 8 -19.62 -0.64 4.60
N ASP A 9 -19.13 -0.85 3.38
CA ASP A 9 -19.78 -1.66 2.36
C ASP A 9 -18.95 -2.93 2.05
N ARG A 10 -19.60 -4.09 2.19
CA ARG A 10 -18.97 -5.39 1.97
C ARG A 10 -18.45 -5.56 0.55
N MET A 11 -19.27 -5.22 -0.45
CA MET A 11 -18.91 -5.35 -1.86
C MET A 11 -17.70 -4.48 -2.20
N SER A 12 -17.68 -3.22 -1.74
CA SER A 12 -16.52 -2.34 -1.90
C SER A 12 -15.24 -2.92 -1.30
N ARG A 13 -15.35 -3.59 -0.14
CA ARG A 13 -14.21 -4.23 0.52
C ARG A 13 -13.74 -5.45 -0.27
N ASP A 14 -14.64 -6.29 -0.73
CA ASP A 14 -14.31 -7.51 -1.45
C ASP A 14 -13.62 -7.17 -2.78
N ILE A 15 -14.12 -6.17 -3.52
CA ILE A 15 -13.50 -5.66 -4.75
C ILE A 15 -12.10 -5.10 -4.46
N ARG A 16 -11.95 -4.20 -3.47
CA ARG A 16 -10.64 -3.63 -3.09
C ARG A 16 -9.64 -4.73 -2.75
N ASN A 17 -10.05 -5.69 -1.93
CA ASN A 17 -9.16 -6.76 -1.48
C ASN A 17 -8.76 -7.67 -2.65
N ALA A 18 -9.68 -8.02 -3.53
CA ALA A 18 -9.38 -8.84 -4.69
C ALA A 18 -8.38 -8.15 -5.64
N LEU A 19 -8.59 -6.86 -5.93
CA LEU A 19 -7.71 -6.08 -6.81
C LEU A 19 -6.32 -5.87 -6.17
N SER A 20 -6.27 -5.56 -4.86
CA SER A 20 -5.01 -5.42 -4.13
C SER A 20 -4.23 -6.73 -4.09
N SER A 21 -4.91 -7.85 -3.80
CA SER A 21 -4.30 -9.18 -3.83
C SER A 21 -3.74 -9.52 -5.22
N ALA A 22 -4.48 -9.17 -6.29
CA ALA A 22 -4.02 -9.39 -7.66
C ALA A 22 -2.74 -8.60 -7.95
N LEU A 23 -2.65 -7.33 -7.52
CA LEU A 23 -1.44 -6.52 -7.68
C LEU A 23 -0.26 -7.13 -6.90
N VAL A 24 -0.47 -7.56 -5.66
CA VAL A 24 0.56 -8.20 -4.83
C VAL A 24 1.08 -9.47 -5.50
N THR A 25 0.19 -10.33 -5.98
CA THR A 25 0.53 -11.56 -6.72
C THR A 25 1.40 -11.26 -7.94
N GLU A 26 1.03 -10.24 -8.73
CA GLU A 26 1.80 -9.83 -9.92
C GLU A 26 3.16 -9.22 -9.54
N LEU A 27 3.25 -8.44 -8.47
CA LEU A 27 4.49 -7.87 -7.94
C LEU A 27 5.44 -8.93 -7.35
N CYS A 28 4.90 -10.01 -6.80
CA CYS A 28 5.69 -11.16 -6.34
C CYS A 28 6.16 -12.06 -7.49
N GLY A 29 5.72 -11.82 -8.73
CA GLY A 29 6.11 -12.59 -9.89
C GLY A 29 5.41 -13.97 -10.00
N GLU A 30 4.31 -14.15 -9.28
CA GLU A 30 3.58 -15.41 -9.25
C GLU A 30 2.69 -15.59 -10.48
N GLN A 31 2.16 -14.48 -11.03
CA GLN A 31 1.28 -14.51 -12.20
C GLN A 31 1.31 -13.17 -12.95
N ASP A 32 1.57 -13.21 -14.26
CA ASP A 32 1.52 -12.04 -15.14
C ASP A 32 0.09 -11.63 -15.47
N ARG A 33 -0.15 -10.30 -15.60
CA ARG A 33 -1.44 -9.70 -15.99
C ARG A 33 -2.63 -10.13 -15.11
N TYR A 34 -2.34 -10.49 -13.88
CA TYR A 34 -3.37 -10.98 -12.96
C TYR A 34 -4.35 -9.89 -12.53
N VAL A 35 -3.86 -8.65 -12.44
CA VAL A 35 -4.72 -7.46 -12.21
C VAL A 35 -5.79 -7.34 -13.29
N ASP A 36 -5.41 -7.47 -14.57
CA ASP A 36 -6.38 -7.42 -15.69
C ASP A 36 -7.39 -8.55 -15.62
N THR A 37 -6.95 -9.76 -15.29
CA THR A 37 -7.82 -10.93 -15.15
C THR A 37 -8.86 -10.76 -14.05
N VAL A 38 -8.41 -10.30 -12.86
CA VAL A 38 -9.32 -10.11 -11.71
C VAL A 38 -10.26 -8.93 -11.95
N ALA A 39 -9.75 -7.83 -12.51
CA ALA A 39 -10.58 -6.67 -12.85
C ALA A 39 -11.66 -7.04 -13.89
N GLY A 40 -11.32 -7.82 -14.91
CA GLY A 40 -12.27 -8.30 -15.91
C GLY A 40 -13.43 -9.08 -15.29
N ARG A 41 -13.13 -10.08 -14.44
CA ARG A 41 -14.14 -10.87 -13.74
C ARG A 41 -15.11 -9.99 -12.93
N TRP A 42 -14.56 -9.05 -12.15
CA TRP A 42 -15.40 -8.14 -11.36
C TRP A 42 -16.25 -7.22 -12.26
N LEU A 43 -15.74 -6.75 -13.39
CA LEU A 43 -16.51 -5.93 -14.35
C LEU A 43 -17.66 -6.70 -15.00
N ASP A 44 -17.51 -8.02 -15.17
CA ASP A 44 -18.59 -8.88 -15.69
C ASP A 44 -19.67 -9.12 -14.62
N ASP A 45 -19.27 -9.21 -13.33
CA ASP A 45 -20.17 -9.52 -12.23
C ASP A 45 -20.92 -8.29 -11.68
N VAL A 46 -20.30 -7.09 -11.74
CA VAL A 46 -20.89 -5.87 -11.16
C VAL A 46 -21.51 -5.00 -12.24
N GLY A 47 -22.85 -4.81 -12.15
CA GLY A 47 -23.62 -3.93 -13.06
C GLY A 47 -23.63 -2.46 -12.65
N GLU A 48 -23.34 -2.14 -11.39
CA GLU A 48 -23.64 -0.83 -10.80
C GLU A 48 -22.41 0.09 -10.70
N GLU A 49 -22.62 1.39 -10.97
CA GLU A 49 -21.77 2.45 -10.46
C GLU A 49 -22.02 2.61 -8.94
N PRO A 50 -21.01 2.83 -8.09
CA PRO A 50 -19.63 3.26 -8.39
C PRO A 50 -18.59 2.13 -8.48
N TYR A 51 -18.98 0.87 -8.40
CA TYR A 51 -18.04 -0.25 -8.38
C TYR A 51 -17.25 -0.37 -9.70
N ARG A 52 -17.92 -0.25 -10.84
CA ARG A 52 -17.29 -0.29 -12.17
C ARG A 52 -16.19 0.78 -12.28
N SER A 53 -16.53 2.01 -11.97
CA SER A 53 -15.58 3.14 -12.02
C SER A 53 -14.36 2.92 -11.11
N TYR A 54 -14.57 2.36 -9.92
CA TYR A 54 -13.47 2.03 -9.00
C TYR A 54 -12.53 0.95 -9.56
N ILE A 55 -13.11 -0.12 -10.14
CA ILE A 55 -12.33 -1.22 -10.73
C ILE A 55 -11.47 -0.69 -11.88
N GLU A 56 -12.06 0.08 -12.79
CA GLU A 56 -11.36 0.67 -13.94
C GLU A 56 -10.26 1.64 -13.51
N GLN A 57 -10.53 2.52 -12.56
CA GLN A 57 -9.53 3.45 -12.01
C GLN A 57 -8.39 2.71 -11.31
N SER A 58 -8.69 1.67 -10.53
CA SER A 58 -7.68 0.84 -9.88
C SER A 58 -6.80 0.11 -10.89
N ARG A 59 -7.41 -0.47 -11.92
CA ARG A 59 -6.71 -1.13 -13.03
C ARG A 59 -5.72 -0.18 -13.72
N VAL A 60 -6.15 1.04 -14.03
CA VAL A 60 -5.28 2.07 -14.64
C VAL A 60 -4.14 2.47 -13.70
N ARG A 61 -4.43 2.69 -12.42
CA ARG A 61 -3.41 3.06 -11.42
C ARG A 61 -2.38 1.96 -11.23
N TYR A 62 -2.82 0.71 -11.13
CA TYR A 62 -1.94 -0.44 -10.96
C TYR A 62 -1.09 -0.69 -12.22
N GLY A 63 -1.68 -0.56 -13.41
CA GLY A 63 -0.94 -0.61 -14.67
C GLY A 63 0.22 0.40 -14.72
N ARG A 64 -0.02 1.65 -14.28
CA ARG A 64 1.04 2.68 -14.19
C ARG A 64 2.18 2.28 -13.24
N VAL A 65 1.87 1.65 -12.11
CA VAL A 65 2.86 1.17 -11.15
C VAL A 65 3.68 0.03 -11.75
N LEU A 66 3.02 -0.96 -12.32
CA LEU A 66 3.67 -2.12 -12.95
C LEU A 66 4.58 -1.67 -14.10
N ASP A 67 4.12 -0.75 -14.94
CA ASP A 67 4.93 -0.16 -16.02
C ASP A 67 6.13 0.62 -15.48
N HIS A 68 5.95 1.38 -14.40
CA HIS A 68 7.06 2.12 -13.77
C HIS A 68 8.12 1.16 -13.25
N ILE A 69 7.72 0.11 -12.53
CA ILE A 69 8.61 -0.92 -12.00
C ILE A 69 9.35 -1.62 -13.14
N ARG A 70 8.64 -2.03 -14.19
CA ARG A 70 9.21 -2.73 -15.36
C ARG A 70 10.20 -1.86 -16.13
N LYS A 71 9.81 -0.63 -16.46
CA LYS A 71 10.66 0.33 -17.21
C LYS A 71 11.94 0.70 -16.46
N ARG A 72 11.89 0.78 -15.13
CA ARG A 72 13.04 1.11 -14.29
C ARG A 72 13.77 -0.11 -13.75
N GLN A 73 13.32 -1.31 -14.10
CA GLN A 73 13.89 -2.58 -13.65
C GLN A 73 14.03 -2.68 -12.13
N ILE A 74 13.07 -2.10 -11.40
CA ILE A 74 13.04 -2.13 -9.93
C ILE A 74 12.75 -3.57 -9.49
N ARG A 75 13.58 -4.12 -8.61
CA ARG A 75 13.47 -5.50 -8.14
C ARG A 75 13.35 -5.57 -6.62
N GLY A 76 12.67 -6.60 -6.17
CA GLY A 76 12.52 -6.94 -4.75
C GLY A 76 11.34 -6.25 -4.07
N THR A 77 10.65 -7.02 -3.24
CA THR A 77 9.41 -6.63 -2.55
C THR A 77 9.53 -5.31 -1.78
N ARG A 78 10.65 -5.09 -1.11
CA ARG A 78 10.91 -3.85 -0.35
C ARG A 78 10.96 -2.62 -1.25
N ASN A 79 11.61 -2.72 -2.41
CA ASN A 79 11.69 -1.63 -3.39
C ASN A 79 10.33 -1.40 -4.07
N HIS A 80 9.57 -2.46 -4.35
CA HIS A 80 8.20 -2.34 -4.83
C HIS A 80 7.31 -1.61 -3.82
N ALA A 81 7.49 -1.86 -2.52
CA ALA A 81 6.75 -1.16 -1.47
C ALA A 81 7.04 0.36 -1.48
N VAL A 82 8.30 0.78 -1.70
CA VAL A 82 8.67 2.20 -1.89
C VAL A 82 7.93 2.80 -3.09
N VAL A 83 7.84 2.08 -4.21
CA VAL A 83 7.09 2.53 -5.38
C VAL A 83 5.61 2.69 -5.06
N LEU A 84 4.99 1.69 -4.42
CA LEU A 84 3.57 1.77 -4.03
C LEU A 84 3.28 2.99 -3.14
N TRP A 85 4.13 3.25 -2.15
CA TRP A 85 4.05 4.45 -1.33
C TRP A 85 4.08 5.71 -2.18
N ASN A 86 5.03 5.81 -3.09
CA ASN A 86 5.23 6.98 -3.94
C ASN A 86 4.08 7.23 -4.93
N PHE A 87 3.33 6.19 -5.27
CA PHE A 87 2.10 6.29 -6.06
C PHE A 87 0.84 6.52 -5.20
N GLY A 88 0.99 6.63 -3.86
CA GLY A 88 -0.13 6.82 -2.93
C GLY A 88 -0.98 5.57 -2.76
N LEU A 89 -0.43 4.40 -3.05
CA LEU A 89 -1.06 3.09 -2.90
C LEU A 89 -0.73 2.49 -1.53
N PHE A 90 -1.14 3.20 -0.46
CA PHE A 90 -0.77 2.84 0.91
C PHE A 90 -1.41 1.53 1.37
N PHE A 91 -2.64 1.23 0.94
CA PHE A 91 -3.29 -0.03 1.26
C PHE A 91 -2.54 -1.20 0.61
N GLU A 92 -2.20 -1.07 -0.66
CA GLU A 92 -1.45 -2.07 -1.42
C GLU A 92 -0.01 -2.26 -0.90
N MET A 93 0.63 -1.16 -0.46
CA MET A 93 1.92 -1.26 0.24
C MET A 93 1.82 -2.05 1.53
N HIS A 94 0.76 -1.83 2.33
CA HIS A 94 0.48 -2.58 3.55
C HIS A 94 0.38 -4.08 3.23
N GLU A 95 -0.47 -4.46 2.28
CA GLU A 95 -0.69 -5.85 1.87
C GLU A 95 0.62 -6.49 1.35
N LEU A 96 1.37 -5.78 0.52
CA LEU A 96 2.65 -6.26 -0.01
C LEU A 96 3.67 -6.51 1.10
N LEU A 97 3.81 -5.58 2.05
CA LEU A 97 4.75 -5.74 3.16
C LEU A 97 4.35 -6.85 4.12
N GLU A 98 3.05 -7.16 4.26
CA GLU A 98 2.60 -8.29 5.08
C GLU A 98 3.11 -9.63 4.56
N THR A 99 3.29 -9.80 3.24
CA THR A 99 3.82 -11.04 2.67
C THR A 99 5.20 -11.39 3.19
N ILE A 100 6.09 -10.41 3.35
CA ILE A 100 7.44 -10.61 3.91
C ILE A 100 7.47 -10.52 5.43
N TRP A 101 6.56 -9.75 6.05
CA TRP A 101 6.44 -9.63 7.49
C TRP A 101 6.06 -10.96 8.16
N LEU A 102 5.21 -11.75 7.55
CA LEU A 102 4.79 -13.06 8.07
C LEU A 102 5.96 -14.02 8.26
N GLY A 103 6.96 -14.00 7.35
CA GLY A 103 8.18 -14.82 7.41
C GLY A 103 9.32 -14.19 8.21
N SER A 104 9.19 -12.93 8.69
CA SER A 104 10.23 -12.21 9.41
C SER A 104 10.19 -12.44 10.93
N SER A 105 11.29 -12.17 11.62
CA SER A 105 11.41 -12.30 13.08
C SER A 105 12.23 -11.17 13.69
N GLY A 106 12.23 -11.05 15.02
CA GLY A 106 13.05 -10.10 15.76
C GLY A 106 12.87 -8.64 15.32
N LYS A 107 13.97 -7.92 15.21
CA LYS A 107 13.99 -6.51 14.85
C LYS A 107 13.52 -6.24 13.40
N GLU A 108 13.81 -7.12 12.47
CA GLU A 108 13.32 -6.99 11.10
C GLU A 108 11.79 -6.98 11.07
N ARG A 109 11.16 -7.88 11.83
CA ARG A 109 9.70 -7.91 11.97
C ARG A 109 9.15 -6.61 12.57
N ASP A 110 9.84 -6.05 13.58
CA ASP A 110 9.46 -4.75 14.16
C ASP A 110 9.57 -3.62 13.12
N ALA A 111 10.63 -3.58 12.33
CA ALA A 111 10.84 -2.59 11.27
C ALA A 111 9.74 -2.63 10.20
N LEU A 112 9.47 -3.82 9.65
CA LEU A 112 8.40 -4.03 8.66
C LEU A 112 7.03 -3.67 9.23
N LYS A 113 6.74 -4.06 10.48
CA LYS A 113 5.51 -3.67 11.19
C LYS A 113 5.39 -2.14 11.30
N GLY A 114 6.51 -1.44 11.51
CA GLY A 114 6.53 0.01 11.53
C GLY A 114 6.09 0.61 10.19
N LEU A 115 6.58 0.09 9.07
CA LEU A 115 6.17 0.56 7.73
C LEU A 115 4.71 0.21 7.40
N ILE A 116 4.25 -0.99 7.76
CA ILE A 116 2.86 -1.41 7.63
C ILE A 116 1.94 -0.44 8.39
N GLN A 117 2.32 -0.09 9.62
CA GLN A 117 1.57 0.88 10.44
C GLN A 117 1.63 2.30 9.85
N ALA A 118 2.75 2.71 9.26
CA ALA A 118 2.86 3.99 8.57
C ALA A 118 1.90 4.07 7.37
N ALA A 119 1.88 3.03 6.54
CA ALA A 119 0.95 2.94 5.42
C ALA A 119 -0.51 2.98 5.91
N GLY A 120 -0.85 2.21 6.96
CA GLY A 120 -2.17 2.22 7.58
C GLY A 120 -2.57 3.59 8.14
N ALA A 121 -1.61 4.37 8.68
CA ALA A 121 -1.87 5.74 9.14
C ALA A 121 -2.37 6.63 7.99
N TYR A 122 -1.71 6.58 6.83
CA TYR A 122 -2.13 7.35 5.66
C TYR A 122 -3.42 6.83 5.03
N VAL A 123 -3.70 5.53 5.06
CA VAL A 123 -5.02 4.98 4.68
C VAL A 123 -6.13 5.62 5.51
N HIS A 124 -5.94 5.75 6.83
CA HIS A 124 -6.93 6.39 7.70
C HIS A 124 -7.00 7.91 7.50
N LEU A 125 -5.85 8.58 7.33
CA LEU A 125 -5.79 10.02 7.14
C LEU A 125 -6.55 10.44 5.88
N LEU A 126 -6.28 9.79 4.75
CA LEU A 126 -6.94 10.07 3.46
C LEU A 126 -8.46 9.82 3.49
N ARG A 127 -8.94 9.11 4.49
CA ARG A 127 -10.37 8.88 4.73
C ARG A 127 -10.98 9.85 5.74
N GLY A 128 -10.26 10.88 6.14
CA GLY A 128 -10.72 11.84 7.14
C GLY A 128 -10.86 11.26 8.54
N LYS A 129 -10.10 10.21 8.87
CA LYS A 129 -10.08 9.58 10.21
C LYS A 129 -8.77 9.88 10.95
N PRO A 130 -8.57 11.12 11.45
CA PRO A 130 -7.28 11.53 12.02
C PRO A 130 -6.94 10.82 13.34
N VAL A 131 -7.92 10.40 14.13
CA VAL A 131 -7.67 9.74 15.42
C VAL A 131 -7.00 8.38 15.25
N PRO A 132 -7.52 7.40 14.48
CA PRO A 132 -6.82 6.17 14.22
C PRO A 132 -5.51 6.39 13.44
N ALA A 133 -5.44 7.37 12.53
CA ALA A 133 -4.21 7.72 11.83
C ALA A 133 -3.08 8.09 12.79
N ARG A 134 -3.34 8.98 13.76
CA ARG A 134 -2.34 9.38 14.79
C ARG A 134 -1.88 8.20 15.65
N LYS A 135 -2.79 7.32 16.05
CA LYS A 135 -2.44 6.12 16.83
C LYS A 135 -1.50 5.20 16.06
N LEU A 136 -1.77 4.99 14.77
CA LEU A 136 -0.91 4.17 13.90
C LEU A 136 0.42 4.86 13.63
N ALA A 137 0.44 6.14 13.32
CA ALA A 137 1.67 6.91 13.10
C ALA A 137 2.60 6.89 14.33
N HIS A 138 2.05 7.03 15.54
CA HIS A 138 2.82 6.92 16.77
C HIS A 138 3.47 5.54 16.92
N ARG A 139 2.71 4.46 16.69
CA ARG A 139 3.23 3.07 16.74
C ARG A 139 4.27 2.82 15.64
N ALA A 140 4.03 3.33 14.44
CA ALA A 140 4.96 3.24 13.31
C ALA A 140 6.32 3.85 13.67
N ARG A 141 6.32 5.09 14.17
CA ARG A 141 7.55 5.78 14.59
C ARG A 141 8.33 5.00 15.66
N LYS A 142 7.63 4.46 16.66
CA LYS A 142 8.25 3.65 17.71
C LYS A 142 8.96 2.41 17.12
N ASN A 143 8.28 1.66 16.26
CA ASN A 143 8.82 0.46 15.66
C ASN A 143 9.95 0.76 14.67
N ILE A 144 9.80 1.79 13.83
CA ILE A 144 10.84 2.22 12.89
C ILE A 144 12.11 2.66 13.64
N ARG A 145 12.00 3.50 14.66
CA ARG A 145 13.17 3.98 15.46
C ARG A 145 13.92 2.85 16.15
N LYS A 146 13.20 1.83 16.60
CA LYS A 146 13.78 0.66 17.31
C LYS A 146 14.62 -0.23 16.39
N ALA A 147 14.35 -0.22 15.09
CA ALA A 147 14.90 -1.19 14.14
C ALA A 147 15.22 -0.57 12.77
N LYS A 148 15.62 0.71 12.75
CA LYS A 148 15.86 1.45 11.51
C LYS A 148 16.99 0.88 10.65
N GLU A 149 17.92 0.13 11.23
CA GLU A 149 18.98 -0.56 10.53
C GLU A 149 18.48 -1.59 9.51
N TYR A 150 17.24 -2.07 9.67
CA TYR A 150 16.58 -2.99 8.72
C TYR A 150 15.82 -2.28 7.60
N LEU A 151 15.82 -0.95 7.59
CA LEU A 151 15.11 -0.12 6.62
C LEU A 151 16.07 0.68 5.71
N SER A 152 17.29 0.18 5.51
CA SER A 152 18.30 0.81 4.65
C SER A 152 17.86 1.03 3.20
N PHE A 153 16.84 0.29 2.75
CA PHE A 153 16.22 0.48 1.42
C PHE A 153 15.38 1.77 1.30
N ILE A 154 15.24 2.55 2.38
CA ILE A 154 14.60 3.87 2.40
C ILE A 154 15.67 4.92 2.72
N GLY A 155 16.11 5.67 1.70
CA GLY A 155 17.20 6.62 1.83
C GLY A 155 16.88 7.87 2.66
N ASN A 156 15.59 8.20 2.83
CA ASN A 156 15.15 9.39 3.61
C ASN A 156 14.24 9.03 4.80
N LEU A 157 14.61 8.01 5.54
CA LEU A 157 13.83 7.47 6.66
C LEU A 157 13.53 8.51 7.75
N ASP A 158 14.47 9.41 8.04
CA ASP A 158 14.28 10.47 9.05
C ASP A 158 13.20 11.49 8.61
N GLN A 159 13.11 11.77 7.32
CA GLN A 159 12.02 12.58 6.77
C GLN A 159 10.67 11.90 6.94
N LEU A 160 10.59 10.58 6.68
CA LEU A 160 9.38 9.82 6.94
C LEU A 160 8.96 9.89 8.41
N LEU A 161 9.91 9.72 9.35
CA LEU A 161 9.65 9.80 10.78
C LEU A 161 9.12 11.17 11.20
N HIS A 162 9.70 12.26 10.65
CA HIS A 162 9.24 13.62 10.90
C HIS A 162 7.79 13.83 10.35
N CYS A 163 7.54 13.40 9.13
CA CYS A 163 6.20 13.53 8.54
C CYS A 163 5.13 12.70 9.27
N LEU A 164 5.48 11.52 9.79
CA LEU A 164 4.58 10.73 10.63
C LEU A 164 4.26 11.39 11.97
N GLU A 165 5.17 12.20 12.51
CA GLU A 165 4.93 12.96 13.75
C GLU A 165 3.85 13.99 13.60
N GLN A 166 3.87 14.70 12.49
CA GLN A 166 2.94 15.77 12.15
C GLN A 166 1.71 15.26 11.39
N LEU A 167 1.73 14.02 10.90
CA LEU A 167 0.79 13.50 9.91
C LEU A 167 0.69 14.43 8.69
N ALA A 168 1.86 14.79 8.14
CA ALA A 168 1.93 15.67 6.98
C ALA A 168 1.15 15.10 5.80
N ASP A 169 0.34 15.95 5.16
CA ASP A 169 -0.42 15.64 3.95
C ASP A 169 -0.08 16.71 2.89
N PRO A 170 0.50 16.32 1.76
CA PRO A 170 0.83 14.95 1.34
C PRO A 170 2.00 14.33 2.12
N PRO A 171 2.07 12.98 2.17
CA PRO A 171 3.23 12.28 2.72
C PRO A 171 4.49 12.52 1.89
N PRO A 172 5.68 12.36 2.49
CA PRO A 172 6.93 12.51 1.75
C PRO A 172 7.06 11.43 0.69
N LYS A 173 7.69 11.74 -0.43
CA LYS A 173 8.16 10.70 -1.36
C LYS A 173 9.31 9.96 -0.69
N LEU A 174 9.28 8.63 -0.76
CA LEU A 174 10.38 7.81 -0.26
C LEU A 174 11.45 7.68 -1.34
N LEU A 175 12.71 7.82 -0.94
CA LEU A 175 13.86 7.59 -1.81
C LEU A 175 14.35 6.15 -1.61
N HIS A 176 14.82 5.52 -2.69
CA HIS A 176 15.54 4.26 -2.58
C HIS A 176 16.89 4.49 -1.91
N GLY A 177 17.23 3.64 -0.92
CA GLY A 177 18.51 3.63 -0.23
C GLY A 177 19.60 2.88 -0.98
#